data_45b0b7515bf15a8d2af0faece628d766
#
_entry.id   45b0b7515bf15a8d2af0faece628d766
#
_cell.length_a   1.000
_cell.length_b   1.000
_cell.length_c   1.000
_cell.angle_alpha   90.00
_cell.angle_beta   90.00
_cell.angle_gamma   90.00
#
_symmetry.space_group_name_H-M   'P 1'
#
loop_
_entity.id
_entity.type
_entity.pdbx_description
1 polymer ?
#
loop_
_entity_poly.entity_id
_entity_poly.type
_entity_poly.pdbx_seq_one_letter_code
_entity_poly.pdbx_strand_id
1 'polypeptide(L)'
;MKKRDCIPVLALALLCVVMWFMPSAHSVADDGGETFRARVLSVDDGAITLAGMLEYGTQHLEVEILDGPEAGKRYRAENELRAQLDFDKKFRPGDTAVVVWPEGGVKKGESLVAIDHWRLGWGGVLFCSFCVLIILFGGWTGAKALFSFVFSCFTVWKLVIPLCLEGWN
;
A
#
# COMPACT_ATOMS: atom_id res chain seq x y z
N MET A 1 37.69 -12.85 1.24
CA MET A 1 36.34 -13.47 1.30
C MET A 1 36.52 -14.98 1.18
N LYS A 2 36.21 -15.75 2.24
CA LYS A 2 36.28 -17.22 2.16
C LYS A 2 35.10 -17.72 1.33
N LYS A 3 35.36 -18.62 0.34
CA LYS A 3 34.32 -19.22 -0.53
C LYS A 3 33.13 -19.83 0.27
N ARG A 4 33.34 -20.21 1.53
CA ARG A 4 32.30 -20.76 2.44
C ARG A 4 31.23 -19.76 2.84
N ASP A 5 31.53 -18.44 2.79
CA ASP A 5 30.57 -17.39 3.21
C ASP A 5 29.59 -16.99 2.10
N CYS A 6 29.87 -17.39 0.85
CA CYS A 6 29.00 -17.11 -0.30
C CYS A 6 27.92 -18.18 -0.51
N ILE A 7 28.14 -19.42 -0.03
CA ILE A 7 27.18 -20.52 -0.22
C ILE A 7 25.80 -20.23 0.36
N PRO A 8 25.67 -19.81 1.64
CA PRO A 8 24.33 -19.52 2.20
C PRO A 8 23.66 -18.34 1.52
N VAL A 9 24.42 -17.34 1.08
CA VAL A 9 23.87 -16.18 0.35
C VAL A 9 23.34 -16.59 -1.02
N LEU A 10 24.08 -17.44 -1.74
CA LEU A 10 23.65 -17.97 -3.04
C LEU A 10 22.42 -18.88 -2.91
N ALA A 11 22.40 -19.76 -1.90
CA ALA A 11 21.25 -20.62 -1.63
C ALA A 11 20.00 -19.82 -1.33
N LEU A 12 20.13 -18.77 -0.50
CA LEU A 12 19.02 -17.88 -0.16
C LEU A 12 18.55 -17.06 -1.37
N ALA A 13 19.48 -16.60 -2.22
CA ALA A 13 19.15 -15.89 -3.46
C ALA A 13 18.38 -16.81 -4.42
N LEU A 14 18.81 -18.06 -4.57
CA LEU A 14 18.12 -19.05 -5.40
C LEU A 14 16.69 -19.30 -4.87
N LEU A 15 16.55 -19.38 -3.56
CA LEU A 15 15.24 -19.60 -2.91
C LEU A 15 14.31 -18.39 -3.10
N CYS A 16 14.84 -17.16 -3.05
CA CYS A 16 14.07 -15.95 -3.41
C CYS A 16 13.59 -15.98 -4.88
N VAL A 17 14.47 -16.42 -5.80
CA VAL A 17 14.11 -16.55 -7.21
C VAL A 17 13.01 -17.60 -7.40
N VAL A 18 13.12 -18.76 -6.74
CA VAL A 18 12.08 -19.80 -6.78
C VAL A 18 10.76 -19.27 -6.24
N MET A 19 10.79 -18.58 -5.10
CA MET A 19 9.58 -17.96 -4.51
C MET A 19 8.99 -16.85 -5.38
N TRP A 20 9.82 -16.14 -6.16
CA TRP A 20 9.31 -15.13 -7.10
C TRP A 20 8.41 -15.74 -8.19
N PHE A 21 8.75 -16.94 -8.66
CA PHE A 21 7.95 -17.67 -9.65
C PHE A 21 6.75 -18.41 -9.05
N MET A 22 6.64 -18.52 -7.73
CA MET A 22 5.43 -19.05 -7.12
C MET A 22 4.26 -18.09 -7.34
N PRO A 23 3.10 -18.61 -7.79
CA PRO A 23 1.91 -17.78 -7.90
C PRO A 23 1.59 -17.20 -6.52
N SER A 24 1.50 -15.88 -6.44
CA SER A 24 0.91 -15.24 -5.26
C SER A 24 -0.57 -15.56 -5.27
N ALA A 25 -1.12 -16.04 -4.15
CA ALA A 25 -2.55 -16.03 -3.96
C ALA A 25 -2.98 -14.56 -4.11
N HIS A 26 -3.66 -14.26 -5.21
CA HIS A 26 -4.35 -12.99 -5.36
C HIS A 26 -5.37 -12.96 -4.24
N SER A 27 -5.29 -11.91 -3.45
CA SER A 27 -6.12 -11.72 -2.28
C SER A 27 -7.59 -12.01 -2.57
N VAL A 28 -8.19 -12.84 -1.75
CA VAL A 28 -9.65 -13.08 -1.68
C VAL A 28 -10.41 -11.79 -1.29
N ALA A 29 -9.72 -10.69 -1.09
CA ALA A 29 -10.25 -9.35 -0.84
C ALA A 29 -10.19 -8.46 -2.10
N ASP A 30 -10.30 -9.06 -3.30
CA ASP A 30 -10.62 -8.30 -4.49
C ASP A 30 -12.15 -8.17 -4.54
N ASP A 31 -12.71 -7.33 -3.69
CA ASP A 31 -14.07 -6.80 -3.82
C ASP A 31 -14.08 -5.84 -5.03
N GLY A 32 -13.69 -6.40 -6.18
CA GLY A 32 -14.13 -5.99 -7.49
C GLY A 32 -13.79 -4.56 -7.95
N GLY A 33 -12.66 -3.97 -7.57
CA GLY A 33 -12.32 -2.63 -8.05
C GLY A 33 -10.83 -2.44 -8.35
N GLU A 34 -10.52 -1.88 -9.51
CA GLU A 34 -9.17 -1.38 -9.78
C GLU A 34 -8.91 -0.13 -8.93
N THR A 35 -7.68 0.01 -8.41
CA THR A 35 -7.30 1.19 -7.63
C THR A 35 -6.48 2.14 -8.48
N PHE A 36 -6.85 3.43 -8.45
CA PHE A 36 -6.15 4.50 -9.15
C PHE A 36 -5.70 5.58 -8.19
N ARG A 37 -4.64 6.28 -8.57
CA ARG A 37 -4.23 7.48 -7.86
C ARG A 37 -5.04 8.67 -8.35
N ALA A 38 -5.49 9.49 -7.43
CA ALA A 38 -6.23 10.69 -7.74
C ALA A 38 -5.72 11.87 -6.90
N ARG A 39 -5.67 13.05 -7.50
CA ARG A 39 -5.34 14.29 -6.80
C ARG A 39 -6.60 14.92 -6.28
N VAL A 40 -6.61 15.25 -5.00
CA VAL A 40 -7.70 15.97 -4.36
C VAL A 40 -7.67 17.43 -4.79
N LEU A 41 -8.73 17.91 -5.43
CA LEU A 41 -8.87 19.30 -5.89
C LEU A 41 -9.60 20.15 -4.84
N SER A 42 -10.72 19.67 -4.33
CA SER A 42 -11.51 20.32 -3.31
C SER A 42 -12.05 19.31 -2.30
N VAL A 43 -12.39 19.81 -1.12
CA VAL A 43 -12.85 19.02 0.02
C VAL A 43 -14.04 19.72 0.63
N ASP A 44 -15.08 18.96 0.95
CA ASP A 44 -16.25 19.40 1.71
C ASP A 44 -16.39 18.53 2.97
N ASP A 45 -16.21 19.17 4.13
CA ASP A 45 -16.29 18.57 5.46
C ASP A 45 -17.67 18.76 6.11
N GLY A 46 -18.65 19.29 5.38
CA GLY A 46 -19.97 19.66 5.92
C GLY A 46 -20.78 18.50 6.52
N ALA A 47 -20.48 17.26 6.12
CA ALA A 47 -21.13 16.06 6.64
C ALA A 47 -20.31 15.35 7.74
N ILE A 48 -19.24 15.98 8.23
CA ILE A 48 -18.45 15.45 9.35
C ILE A 48 -19.01 15.97 10.67
N THR A 49 -19.22 15.07 11.62
CA THR A 49 -19.69 15.36 12.96
C THR A 49 -18.59 15.04 13.98
N LEU A 50 -18.42 15.92 14.96
CA LEU A 50 -17.49 15.75 16.08
C LEU A 50 -18.21 15.13 17.27
N ALA A 51 -17.71 13.99 17.75
CA ALA A 51 -18.13 13.38 19.00
C ALA A 51 -16.95 13.34 19.99
N GLY A 52 -16.78 14.40 20.74
CA GLY A 52 -15.60 14.58 21.60
C GLY A 52 -14.32 14.80 20.80
N MET A 53 -13.39 13.83 20.86
CA MET A 53 -12.14 13.85 20.08
C MET A 53 -12.23 13.00 18.81
N LEU A 54 -13.37 12.37 18.57
CA LEU A 54 -13.59 11.48 17.43
C LEU A 54 -14.39 12.22 16.34
N GLU A 55 -13.97 12.06 15.11
CA GLU A 55 -14.68 12.55 13.93
C GLU A 55 -15.35 11.37 13.24
N TYR A 56 -16.60 11.54 12.85
CA TYR A 56 -17.34 10.54 12.08
C TYR A 56 -18.20 11.21 11.02
N GLY A 57 -18.46 10.50 9.95
CA GLY A 57 -19.24 11.00 8.84
C GLY A 57 -18.51 10.83 7.51
N THR A 58 -18.99 11.50 6.49
CA THR A 58 -18.46 11.39 5.14
C THR A 58 -17.83 12.71 4.71
N GLN A 59 -16.56 12.64 4.31
CA GLN A 59 -15.87 13.74 3.66
C GLN A 59 -16.08 13.63 2.16
N HIS A 60 -16.68 14.64 1.54
CA HIS A 60 -16.88 14.68 0.10
C HIS A 60 -15.68 15.34 -0.58
N LEU A 61 -15.15 14.68 -1.62
CA LEU A 61 -13.95 15.08 -2.33
C LEU A 61 -14.28 15.28 -3.80
N GLU A 62 -13.67 16.29 -4.41
CA GLU A 62 -13.52 16.36 -5.87
C GLU A 62 -12.09 15.97 -6.23
N VAL A 63 -11.95 14.95 -7.07
CA VAL A 63 -10.65 14.36 -7.39
C VAL A 63 -10.41 14.31 -8.88
N GLU A 64 -9.15 14.46 -9.28
CA GLU A 64 -8.68 14.27 -10.66
C GLU A 64 -7.84 13.01 -10.72
N ILE A 65 -8.23 12.06 -11.56
CA ILE A 65 -7.53 10.79 -11.75
C ILE A 65 -6.16 11.05 -12.38
N LEU A 66 -5.10 10.47 -11.79
CA LEU A 66 -3.72 10.69 -12.25
C LEU A 66 -3.21 9.56 -13.16
N ASP A 67 -3.77 8.35 -13.04
CA ASP A 67 -3.33 7.17 -13.79
C ASP A 67 -4.52 6.36 -14.32
N GLY A 68 -4.21 5.40 -15.21
CA GLY A 68 -5.22 4.57 -15.85
C GLY A 68 -5.91 5.22 -17.06
N PRO A 69 -6.95 4.56 -17.61
CA PRO A 69 -7.64 4.98 -18.84
C PRO A 69 -8.44 6.27 -18.66
N GLU A 70 -8.75 6.65 -17.43
CA GLU A 70 -9.54 7.82 -17.08
C GLU A 70 -8.68 9.01 -16.57
N ALA A 71 -7.36 8.95 -16.78
CA ALA A 71 -6.43 10.00 -16.34
C ALA A 71 -6.84 11.38 -16.88
N GLY A 72 -6.77 12.39 -16.00
CA GLY A 72 -7.16 13.78 -16.29
C GLY A 72 -8.66 14.08 -16.16
N LYS A 73 -9.51 13.08 -15.92
CA LYS A 73 -10.94 13.30 -15.67
C LYS A 73 -11.20 13.56 -14.19
N ARG A 74 -12.26 14.30 -13.91
CA ARG A 74 -12.70 14.67 -12.56
C ARG A 74 -13.88 13.85 -12.14
N TYR A 75 -13.83 13.36 -10.91
CA TYR A 75 -14.87 12.57 -10.27
C TYR A 75 -15.12 13.05 -8.85
N ARG A 76 -16.29 12.70 -8.33
CA ARG A 76 -16.58 12.83 -6.90
C ARG A 76 -16.09 11.57 -6.20
N ALA A 77 -15.49 11.75 -5.04
CA ALA A 77 -15.08 10.66 -4.19
C ALA A 77 -15.55 10.92 -2.76
N GLU A 78 -15.73 9.85 -2.01
CA GLU A 78 -16.16 9.87 -0.63
C GLU A 78 -15.11 9.19 0.25
N ASN A 79 -14.81 9.81 1.37
CA ASN A 79 -13.94 9.29 2.41
C ASN A 79 -14.78 9.12 3.68
N GLU A 80 -15.01 7.88 4.08
CA GLU A 80 -15.82 7.56 5.26
C GLU A 80 -14.95 7.56 6.52
N LEU A 81 -15.26 8.44 7.46
CA LEU A 81 -14.64 8.52 8.77
C LEU A 81 -15.47 7.70 9.77
N ARG A 82 -14.85 6.70 10.39
CA ARG A 82 -15.50 5.70 11.25
C ARG A 82 -15.20 5.89 12.73
N ALA A 83 -14.76 7.07 13.14
CA ALA A 83 -14.33 7.38 14.49
C ALA A 83 -13.13 6.52 14.98
N GLN A 84 -12.23 6.17 14.08
CA GLN A 84 -11.02 5.40 14.36
C GLN A 84 -9.79 6.29 14.20
N LEU A 85 -9.28 6.87 15.30
CA LEU A 85 -8.16 7.83 15.29
C LEU A 85 -6.91 7.34 14.54
N ASP A 86 -6.65 6.02 14.56
CA ASP A 86 -5.46 5.43 13.94
C ASP A 86 -5.62 5.20 12.43
N PHE A 87 -6.85 5.05 11.95
CA PHE A 87 -7.17 4.72 10.57
C PHE A 87 -7.82 5.85 9.80
N ASP A 88 -8.65 6.65 10.47
CA ASP A 88 -9.36 7.74 9.83
C ASP A 88 -8.41 8.88 9.50
N LYS A 89 -8.35 9.24 8.25
CA LYS A 89 -7.49 10.32 7.75
C LYS A 89 -8.31 11.25 6.89
N LYS A 90 -8.26 12.53 7.20
CA LYS A 90 -8.85 13.58 6.38
C LYS A 90 -7.94 13.93 5.23
N PHE A 91 -8.51 14.07 4.06
CA PHE A 91 -7.85 14.63 2.90
C PHE A 91 -7.87 16.15 2.91
N ARG A 92 -6.86 16.74 2.29
CA ARG A 92 -6.76 18.18 2.04
C ARG A 92 -6.59 18.43 0.53
N PRO A 93 -6.98 19.61 0.04
CA PRO A 93 -6.69 19.98 -1.33
C PRO A 93 -5.19 19.89 -1.63
N GLY A 94 -4.84 19.19 -2.72
CA GLY A 94 -3.46 18.90 -3.12
C GLY A 94 -2.93 17.53 -2.71
N ASP A 95 -3.58 16.82 -1.80
CA ASP A 95 -3.22 15.46 -1.43
C ASP A 95 -3.41 14.49 -2.60
N THR A 96 -2.65 13.39 -2.57
CA THR A 96 -2.88 12.27 -3.50
C THR A 96 -3.57 11.15 -2.75
N ALA A 97 -4.78 10.83 -3.18
CA ALA A 97 -5.61 9.75 -2.67
C ALA A 97 -5.49 8.50 -3.55
N VAL A 98 -5.70 7.34 -2.95
CA VAL A 98 -5.98 6.09 -3.65
C VAL A 98 -7.48 5.91 -3.67
N VAL A 99 -8.06 5.84 -4.88
CA VAL A 99 -9.49 5.66 -5.08
C VAL A 99 -9.78 4.29 -5.69
N VAL A 100 -10.90 3.69 -5.29
CA VAL A 100 -11.38 2.44 -5.88
C VAL A 100 -12.27 2.75 -7.06
N TRP A 101 -11.98 2.09 -8.18
CA TRP A 101 -12.77 2.13 -9.38
C TRP A 101 -13.69 0.91 -9.44
N PRO A 102 -15.02 1.08 -9.45
CA PRO A 102 -15.94 -0.05 -9.44
C PRO A 102 -15.87 -0.86 -10.74
N GLU A 103 -16.06 -2.19 -10.63
CA GLU A 103 -16.22 -3.05 -11.79
C GLU A 103 -17.45 -2.61 -12.60
N GLY A 104 -17.24 -2.33 -13.89
CA GLY A 104 -18.30 -1.84 -14.77
C GLY A 104 -18.34 -0.32 -14.96
N GLY A 105 -17.39 0.41 -14.38
CA GLY A 105 -17.25 1.87 -14.55
C GLY A 105 -18.14 2.68 -13.61
N VAL A 106 -17.81 3.95 -13.46
CA VAL A 106 -18.57 4.88 -12.62
C VAL A 106 -19.85 5.31 -13.34
N LYS A 107 -21.00 4.99 -12.76
CA LYS A 107 -22.29 5.43 -13.29
C LYS A 107 -22.47 6.92 -13.03
N LYS A 108 -23.26 7.58 -13.85
CA LYS A 108 -23.52 9.02 -13.73
C LYS A 108 -24.17 9.34 -12.39
N GLY A 109 -23.43 10.05 -11.51
CA GLY A 109 -23.89 10.41 -10.17
C GLY A 109 -23.36 9.51 -9.04
N GLU A 110 -22.57 8.49 -9.36
CA GLU A 110 -21.91 7.63 -8.37
C GLU A 110 -20.58 8.25 -7.94
N SER A 111 -20.26 8.15 -6.65
CA SER A 111 -19.01 8.63 -6.07
C SER A 111 -18.00 7.49 -5.98
N LEU A 112 -16.72 7.79 -6.20
CA LEU A 112 -15.62 6.86 -5.95
C LEU A 112 -15.38 6.75 -4.43
N VAL A 113 -14.81 5.65 -3.98
CA VAL A 113 -14.39 5.51 -2.58
C VAL A 113 -12.91 5.82 -2.46
N ALA A 114 -12.56 6.79 -1.62
CA ALA A 114 -11.17 7.09 -1.27
C ALA A 114 -10.77 6.22 -0.07
N ILE A 115 -9.70 5.39 -0.23
CA ILE A 115 -9.30 4.44 0.81
C ILE A 115 -8.18 5.02 1.67
N ASP A 116 -7.12 5.55 1.06
CA ASP A 116 -5.92 5.99 1.78
C ASP A 116 -5.15 7.08 1.00
N HIS A 117 -4.19 7.70 1.69
CA HIS A 117 -3.23 8.62 1.08
C HIS A 117 -2.11 7.84 0.37
N TRP A 118 -1.73 8.29 -0.82
CA TRP A 118 -0.56 7.74 -1.50
C TRP A 118 0.73 8.18 -0.81
N ARG A 119 1.33 7.29 0.01
CA ARG A 119 2.54 7.60 0.81
C ARG A 119 3.80 6.84 0.40
N LEU A 120 3.75 6.11 -0.71
CA LEU A 120 4.82 5.18 -1.08
C LEU A 120 6.20 5.86 -1.26
N GLY A 121 6.25 7.12 -1.68
CA GLY A 121 7.50 7.82 -1.95
C GLY A 121 8.40 8.00 -0.72
N TRP A 122 7.87 8.56 0.36
CA TRP A 122 8.65 8.84 1.58
C TRP A 122 9.01 7.58 2.35
N GLY A 123 8.10 6.59 2.41
CA GLY A 123 8.40 5.28 3.00
C GLY A 123 9.54 4.56 2.28
N GLY A 124 9.55 4.61 0.96
CA GLY A 124 10.64 4.07 0.15
C GLY A 124 11.99 4.75 0.40
N VAL A 125 12.01 6.08 0.50
CA VAL A 125 13.23 6.85 0.81
C VAL A 125 13.77 6.49 2.19
N LEU A 126 12.90 6.42 3.21
CA LEU A 126 13.29 6.02 4.57
C LEU A 126 13.83 4.58 4.59
N PHE A 127 13.18 3.66 3.91
CA PHE A 127 13.64 2.27 3.81
C PHE A 127 15.00 2.17 3.12
N CYS A 128 15.19 2.85 2.00
CA CYS A 128 16.49 2.89 1.31
C CYS A 128 17.58 3.51 2.18
N SER A 129 17.28 4.61 2.88
CA SER A 129 18.20 5.23 3.83
C SER A 129 18.61 4.27 4.94
N PHE A 130 17.67 3.54 5.51
CA PHE A 130 17.94 2.50 6.51
C PHE A 130 18.82 1.37 5.96
N CYS A 131 18.56 0.90 4.74
CA CYS A 131 19.40 -0.11 4.09
C CYS A 131 20.85 0.38 3.91
N VAL A 132 21.02 1.63 3.47
CA VAL A 132 22.35 2.24 3.30
C VAL A 132 23.08 2.32 4.64
N LEU A 133 22.41 2.74 5.72
CA LEU A 133 23.00 2.79 7.05
C LEU A 133 23.47 1.42 7.55
N ILE A 134 22.65 0.38 7.36
CA ILE A 134 23.03 -1.00 7.74
C ILE A 134 24.28 -1.45 6.99
N ILE A 135 24.39 -1.15 5.70
CA ILE A 135 25.56 -1.53 4.89
C ILE A 135 26.79 -0.70 5.30
N LEU A 136 26.64 0.59 5.54
CA LEU A 136 27.74 1.47 5.95
C LEU A 136 28.35 1.06 7.29
N PHE A 137 27.51 0.79 8.30
CA PHE A 137 27.99 0.43 9.63
C PHE A 137 28.28 -1.06 9.79
N GLY A 138 27.51 -1.92 9.17
CA GLY A 138 27.63 -3.37 9.29
C GLY A 138 28.53 -4.02 8.22
N GLY A 139 28.90 -3.28 7.17
CA GLY A 139 29.69 -3.79 6.06
C GLY A 139 29.07 -5.08 5.45
N TRP A 140 29.90 -6.07 5.21
CA TRP A 140 29.48 -7.36 4.65
C TRP A 140 28.51 -8.13 5.56
N THR A 141 28.64 -7.98 6.87
CA THR A 141 27.73 -8.61 7.85
C THR A 141 26.36 -7.94 7.81
N GLY A 142 26.32 -6.61 7.68
CA GLY A 142 25.09 -5.84 7.49
C GLY A 142 24.34 -6.22 6.21
N ALA A 143 25.07 -6.41 5.10
CA ALA A 143 24.47 -6.85 3.86
C ALA A 143 23.81 -8.25 3.97
N LYS A 144 24.46 -9.19 4.67
CA LYS A 144 23.86 -10.52 4.94
C LYS A 144 22.60 -10.42 5.81
N ALA A 145 22.63 -9.59 6.84
CA ALA A 145 21.48 -9.38 7.72
C ALA A 145 20.31 -8.78 6.95
N LEU A 146 20.55 -7.77 6.12
CA LEU A 146 19.55 -7.15 5.28
C LEU A 146 18.92 -8.16 4.30
N PHE A 147 19.76 -8.98 3.67
CA PHE A 147 19.30 -10.01 2.76
C PHE A 147 18.42 -11.06 3.47
N SER A 148 18.81 -11.49 4.68
CA SER A 148 18.00 -12.39 5.51
C SER A 148 16.66 -11.76 5.90
N PHE A 149 16.64 -10.46 6.22
CA PHE A 149 15.43 -9.71 6.52
C PHE A 149 14.47 -9.66 5.32
N VAL A 150 14.96 -9.28 4.14
CA VAL A 150 14.18 -9.25 2.90
C VAL A 150 13.62 -10.63 2.59
N PHE A 151 14.42 -11.68 2.76
CA PHE A 151 13.97 -13.06 2.58
C PHE A 151 12.82 -13.41 3.54
N SER A 152 12.93 -13.05 4.82
CA SER A 152 11.88 -13.30 5.81
C SER A 152 10.58 -12.57 5.44
N CYS A 153 10.66 -11.30 5.05
CA CYS A 153 9.49 -10.53 4.58
C CYS A 153 8.85 -11.19 3.36
N PHE A 154 9.66 -11.66 2.43
CA PHE A 154 9.20 -12.32 1.21
C PHE A 154 8.52 -13.66 1.52
N THR A 155 9.07 -14.44 2.46
CA THR A 155 8.47 -15.69 2.93
C THR A 155 7.12 -15.46 3.58
N VAL A 156 7.00 -14.44 4.44
CA VAL A 156 5.74 -14.08 5.06
C VAL A 156 4.71 -13.69 4.00
N TRP A 157 5.08 -12.85 3.06
CA TRP A 157 4.16 -12.36 2.04
C TRP A 157 3.71 -13.43 1.04
N LYS A 158 4.64 -14.28 0.59
CA LYS A 158 4.35 -15.27 -0.47
C LYS A 158 3.86 -16.62 0.05
N LEU A 159 4.20 -16.98 1.29
CA LEU A 159 3.88 -18.28 1.85
C LEU A 159 2.90 -18.18 3.02
N VAL A 160 3.21 -17.36 4.04
CA VAL A 160 2.42 -17.35 5.27
C VAL A 160 1.05 -16.74 5.04
N ILE A 161 0.99 -15.57 4.38
CA ILE A 161 -0.30 -14.89 4.13
C ILE A 161 -1.25 -15.74 3.28
N PRO A 162 -0.86 -16.30 2.12
CA PRO A 162 -1.75 -17.18 1.36
C PRO A 162 -2.22 -18.41 2.13
N LEU A 163 -1.29 -19.08 2.84
CA LEU A 163 -1.63 -20.25 3.66
C LEU A 163 -2.65 -19.92 4.75
N CYS A 164 -2.51 -18.77 5.41
CA CYS A 164 -3.47 -18.32 6.41
C CYS A 164 -4.83 -17.99 5.80
N LEU A 165 -4.87 -17.41 4.59
CA LEU A 165 -6.12 -17.08 3.89
C LEU A 165 -6.84 -18.34 3.37
N GLU A 166 -6.11 -19.38 2.97
CA GLU A 166 -6.66 -20.66 2.57
C GLU A 166 -7.14 -21.53 3.75
N GLY A 167 -7.00 -21.05 4.98
CA GLY A 167 -7.52 -21.71 6.19
C GLY A 167 -6.71 -22.94 6.63
N TRP A 168 -5.44 -22.99 6.28
CA TRP A 168 -4.54 -24.03 6.77
C TRP A 168 -4.20 -23.79 8.25
N ASN A 169 -4.86 -24.52 9.13
CA ASN A 169 -4.59 -24.59 10.58
C ASN A 169 -3.60 -25.70 10.89
#